data_7d7ee8df13e89d699e827a5e8c37130b
#
_entry.id   7d7ee8df13e89d699e827a5e8c37130b
#
_cell.length_a   1.000
_cell.length_b   1.000
_cell.length_c   1.000
_cell.angle_alpha   90.00
_cell.angle_beta   90.00
_cell.angle_gamma   90.00
#
_symmetry.space_group_name_H-M   'P 1'
#
loop_
_entity.id
_entity.type
_entity.pdbx_description
1 polymer ?
#
loop_
_entity_poly.entity_id
_entity_poly.type
_entity_poly.pdbx_seq_one_letter_code
_entity_poly.pdbx_strand_id
1 'polypeptide(L)'
;MKDYFDLKGQLALVTGCSGGLGVQMARALASAGCDIVIIARRLEKLEEVAASLKTEFGVEALPLHCDITSTEQVEEVVSKIMERFGRIDILINNAGTGAVAPAEEITDEQFENEMQIDLFGTFRVARAVAAKAMIPAGYGRIINIASMYGLVGNKIAPCSPYHAAKGGVVNLTRGLAAEWGKYGITVNTVCPGYFYTPLTAETLNSDYFQDHAKRVIPLERYGNEGELDTTTLFLASPASSYVTGVALPVDGGYTCV
;
A
#
# COMPACT_ATOMS: atom_id res chain seq x y z
N MET A 1 -19.12 18.20 15.79
CA MET A 1 -19.32 16.85 15.23
C MET A 1 -17.99 16.12 15.34
N LYS A 2 -17.95 14.84 15.72
CA LYS A 2 -16.68 14.09 15.80
C LYS A 2 -16.17 13.86 14.38
N ASP A 3 -14.94 14.31 14.09
CA ASP A 3 -14.27 13.96 12.84
C ASP A 3 -13.66 12.57 12.99
N TYR A 4 -14.19 11.59 12.26
CA TYR A 4 -13.72 10.21 12.29
C TYR A 4 -12.42 9.98 11.51
N PHE A 5 -12.00 10.95 10.71
CA PHE A 5 -10.80 10.88 9.88
C PHE A 5 -9.69 11.83 10.35
N ASP A 6 -9.85 12.48 11.50
CA ASP A 6 -8.77 13.27 12.10
C ASP A 6 -7.63 12.36 12.54
N LEU A 7 -6.45 12.54 11.93
CA LEU A 7 -5.22 11.79 12.19
C LEU A 7 -4.11 12.67 12.79
N LYS A 8 -4.45 13.85 13.28
CA LYS A 8 -3.47 14.75 13.92
C LYS A 8 -2.74 14.08 15.07
N GLY A 9 -1.42 14.25 15.10
CA GLY A 9 -0.54 13.66 16.09
C GLY A 9 -0.25 12.17 15.86
N GLN A 10 -0.70 11.58 14.75
CA GLN A 10 -0.28 10.26 14.31
C GLN A 10 0.86 10.35 13.29
N LEU A 11 1.64 9.29 13.20
CA LEU A 11 2.71 9.13 12.22
C LEU A 11 2.43 7.93 11.32
N ALA A 12 2.46 8.16 10.00
CA ALA A 12 2.35 7.11 9.01
C ALA A 12 3.68 6.82 8.31
N LEU A 13 3.99 5.56 8.12
CA LEU A 13 5.04 5.08 7.22
C LEU A 13 4.43 4.54 5.93
N VAL A 14 4.82 5.07 4.77
CA VAL A 14 4.34 4.64 3.46
C VAL A 14 5.49 4.13 2.61
N THR A 15 5.41 2.89 2.14
CA THR A 15 6.41 2.29 1.26
C THR A 15 6.06 2.51 -0.21
N GLY A 16 7.07 2.57 -1.10
CA GLY A 16 6.84 2.73 -2.54
C GLY A 16 6.27 4.11 -2.92
N CYS A 17 6.61 5.14 -2.16
CA CYS A 17 6.03 6.48 -2.28
C CYS A 17 6.81 7.42 -3.23
N SER A 18 7.50 6.88 -4.24
CA SER A 18 8.18 7.68 -5.27
C SER A 18 7.30 7.99 -6.49
N GLY A 19 6.01 7.65 -6.43
CA GLY A 19 5.00 7.89 -7.47
C GLY A 19 3.76 7.03 -7.26
N GLY A 20 2.74 7.22 -8.12
CA GLY A 20 1.55 6.37 -8.19
C GLY A 20 0.69 6.38 -6.91
N LEU A 21 0.12 5.22 -6.59
CA LEU A 21 -0.86 5.07 -5.49
C LEU A 21 -0.26 5.39 -4.12
N GLY A 22 1.05 5.10 -3.91
CA GLY A 22 1.71 5.43 -2.64
C GLY A 22 1.70 6.92 -2.33
N VAL A 23 1.90 7.76 -3.35
CA VAL A 23 1.83 9.22 -3.21
C VAL A 23 0.39 9.66 -2.93
N GLN A 24 -0.60 9.12 -3.63
CA GLN A 24 -2.02 9.46 -3.41
C GLN A 24 -2.43 9.14 -1.96
N MET A 25 -2.11 7.94 -1.47
CA MET A 25 -2.42 7.55 -0.09
C MET A 25 -1.67 8.37 0.96
N ALA A 26 -0.40 8.74 0.71
CA ALA A 26 0.35 9.62 1.59
C ALA A 26 -0.29 11.03 1.65
N ARG A 27 -0.77 11.56 0.53
CA ARG A 27 -1.53 12.82 0.46
C ARG A 27 -2.85 12.75 1.23
N ALA A 28 -3.59 11.64 1.08
CA ALA A 28 -4.82 11.43 1.84
C ALA A 28 -4.57 11.47 3.36
N LEU A 29 -3.54 10.76 3.84
CA LEU A 29 -3.18 10.79 5.27
C LEU A 29 -2.72 12.18 5.72
N ALA A 30 -1.89 12.87 4.92
CA ALA A 30 -1.42 14.22 5.21
C ALA A 30 -2.59 15.24 5.27
N SER A 31 -3.57 15.12 4.38
CA SER A 31 -4.77 15.98 4.39
C SER A 31 -5.62 15.84 5.66
N ALA A 32 -5.52 14.68 6.32
CA ALA A 32 -6.13 14.41 7.63
C ALA A 32 -5.25 14.83 8.82
N GLY A 33 -4.11 15.50 8.57
CA GLY A 33 -3.20 16.01 9.59
C GLY A 33 -2.18 15.01 10.12
N CYS A 34 -2.00 13.87 9.46
CA CYS A 34 -1.01 12.86 9.83
C CYS A 34 0.39 13.29 9.39
N ASP A 35 1.39 13.14 10.25
CA ASP A 35 2.80 13.24 9.84
C ASP A 35 3.22 12.01 9.04
N ILE A 36 4.10 12.20 8.04
CA ILE A 36 4.37 11.17 7.04
C ILE A 36 5.87 10.85 6.97
N VAL A 37 6.21 9.57 7.04
CA VAL A 37 7.50 9.06 6.58
C VAL A 37 7.28 8.28 5.29
N ILE A 38 8.05 8.59 4.26
CA ILE A 38 7.97 7.93 2.97
C ILE A 38 9.28 7.24 2.62
N ILE A 39 9.18 5.99 2.18
CA ILE A 39 10.35 5.20 1.81
C ILE A 39 10.26 4.61 0.41
N ALA A 40 11.38 4.64 -0.31
CA ALA A 40 11.59 3.97 -1.58
C ALA A 40 13.09 3.98 -1.93
N ARG A 41 13.45 3.34 -3.06
CA ARG A 41 14.84 3.31 -3.56
C ARG A 41 15.29 4.64 -4.18
N ARG A 42 14.38 5.46 -4.72
CA ARG A 42 14.69 6.73 -5.40
C ARG A 42 14.53 7.91 -4.45
N LEU A 43 15.60 8.26 -3.71
CA LEU A 43 15.56 9.30 -2.68
C LEU A 43 15.15 10.67 -3.24
N GLU A 44 15.71 11.09 -4.38
CA GLU A 44 15.39 12.37 -5.02
C GLU A 44 13.87 12.56 -5.26
N LYS A 45 13.20 11.49 -5.73
CA LYS A 45 11.74 11.53 -5.90
C LYS A 45 10.98 11.62 -4.59
N LEU A 46 11.49 10.99 -3.54
CA LEU A 46 10.89 11.10 -2.20
C LEU A 46 11.05 12.52 -1.64
N GLU A 47 12.17 13.18 -1.88
CA GLU A 47 12.41 14.56 -1.45
C GLU A 47 11.41 15.54 -2.10
N GLU A 48 11.15 15.37 -3.41
CA GLU A 48 10.12 16.13 -4.14
C GLU A 48 8.72 15.92 -3.51
N VAL A 49 8.35 14.67 -3.25
CA VAL A 49 7.07 14.32 -2.64
C VAL A 49 6.96 14.88 -1.21
N ALA A 50 8.00 14.71 -0.40
CA ALA A 50 8.01 15.22 0.98
C ALA A 50 7.88 16.73 1.03
N ALA A 51 8.56 17.46 0.14
CA ALA A 51 8.45 18.91 0.03
C ALA A 51 7.01 19.34 -0.34
N SER A 52 6.37 18.65 -1.27
CA SER A 52 4.97 18.89 -1.65
C SER A 52 4.01 18.66 -0.46
N LEU A 53 4.15 17.54 0.27
CA LEU A 53 3.33 17.23 1.44
C LEU A 53 3.44 18.30 2.53
N LYS A 54 4.66 18.75 2.83
CA LYS A 54 4.91 19.85 3.81
C LYS A 54 4.25 21.15 3.38
N THR A 55 4.42 21.52 2.11
CA THR A 55 3.93 22.80 1.59
C THR A 55 2.41 22.85 1.53
N GLU A 56 1.78 21.75 1.12
CA GLU A 56 0.34 21.71 0.87
C GLU A 56 -0.48 21.48 2.15
N PHE A 57 0.00 20.60 3.04
CA PHE A 57 -0.77 20.16 4.21
C PHE A 57 -0.23 20.67 5.55
N GLY A 58 0.99 21.22 5.57
CA GLY A 58 1.59 21.75 6.80
C GLY A 58 2.01 20.67 7.81
N VAL A 59 2.17 19.41 7.36
CA VAL A 59 2.60 18.27 8.18
C VAL A 59 4.11 18.07 8.11
N GLU A 60 4.68 17.35 9.07
CA GLU A 60 6.04 16.81 8.93
C GLU A 60 6.05 15.72 7.86
N ALA A 61 7.04 15.75 6.96
CA ALA A 61 7.24 14.71 5.97
C ALA A 61 8.73 14.37 5.86
N LEU A 62 9.10 13.12 6.13
CA LEU A 62 10.48 12.64 6.13
C LEU A 62 10.70 11.63 5.01
N PRO A 63 11.52 11.94 3.99
CA PRO A 63 11.92 10.98 2.98
C PRO A 63 13.13 10.17 3.47
N LEU A 64 13.10 8.84 3.30
CA LEU A 64 14.23 7.96 3.60
C LEU A 64 14.44 6.94 2.47
N HIS A 65 15.69 6.73 2.09
CA HIS A 65 16.04 5.65 1.17
C HIS A 65 15.86 4.30 1.85
N CYS A 66 15.19 3.36 1.17
CA CYS A 66 15.06 1.99 1.63
C CYS A 66 14.74 1.04 0.47
N ASP A 67 15.48 -0.04 0.36
CA ASP A 67 15.09 -1.22 -0.40
C ASP A 67 14.43 -2.22 0.56
N ILE A 68 13.13 -2.45 0.39
CA ILE A 68 12.36 -3.37 1.25
C ILE A 68 12.74 -4.84 1.08
N THR A 69 13.55 -5.18 0.07
CA THR A 69 14.10 -6.53 -0.09
C THR A 69 15.28 -6.79 0.85
N SER A 70 15.92 -5.74 1.40
CA SER A 70 16.97 -5.83 2.42
C SER A 70 16.40 -5.71 3.84
N THR A 71 16.55 -6.77 4.63
CA THR A 71 16.14 -6.77 6.04
C THR A 71 16.93 -5.71 6.83
N GLU A 72 18.22 -5.56 6.57
CA GLU A 72 19.10 -4.61 7.25
C GLU A 72 18.64 -3.16 7.03
N GLN A 73 18.33 -2.78 5.78
CA GLN A 73 17.85 -1.42 5.47
C GLN A 73 16.49 -1.15 6.12
N VAL A 74 15.58 -2.11 6.11
CA VAL A 74 14.28 -2.00 6.78
C VAL A 74 14.44 -1.78 8.28
N GLU A 75 15.28 -2.59 8.93
CA GLU A 75 15.55 -2.48 10.38
C GLU A 75 16.21 -1.13 10.75
N GLU A 76 17.15 -0.65 9.92
CA GLU A 76 17.81 0.64 10.09
C GLU A 76 16.83 1.80 9.96
N VAL A 77 15.99 1.78 8.89
CA VAL A 77 15.01 2.83 8.64
C VAL A 77 13.98 2.91 9.76
N VAL A 78 13.42 1.77 10.19
CA VAL A 78 12.47 1.75 11.31
C VAL A 78 13.12 2.26 12.60
N SER A 79 14.40 1.91 12.87
CA SER A 79 15.11 2.44 14.03
C SER A 79 15.29 3.96 13.95
N LYS A 80 15.69 4.52 12.81
CA LYS A 80 15.79 5.98 12.60
C LYS A 80 14.46 6.70 12.80
N ILE A 81 13.36 6.09 12.37
CA ILE A 81 12.03 6.66 12.60
C ILE A 81 11.70 6.67 14.09
N MET A 82 11.97 5.57 14.79
CA MET A 82 11.72 5.47 16.24
C MET A 82 12.60 6.41 17.06
N GLU A 83 13.86 6.61 16.68
CA GLU A 83 14.75 7.59 17.30
C GLU A 83 14.24 9.03 17.14
N ARG A 84 13.70 9.37 15.97
CA ARG A 84 13.25 10.73 15.68
C ARG A 84 11.86 11.04 16.22
N PHE A 85 10.91 10.12 16.05
CA PHE A 85 9.48 10.38 16.32
C PHE A 85 8.94 9.58 17.52
N GLY A 86 9.60 8.51 17.93
CA GLY A 86 9.18 7.63 19.03
C GLY A 86 7.95 6.77 18.73
N ARG A 87 7.41 6.83 17.50
CA ARG A 87 6.17 6.13 17.13
C ARG A 87 6.05 5.84 15.63
N ILE A 88 5.28 4.84 15.28
CA ILE A 88 4.69 4.61 13.95
C ILE A 88 3.29 4.04 14.22
N ASP A 89 2.25 4.81 13.87
CA ASP A 89 0.86 4.47 14.16
C ASP A 89 0.19 3.76 12.99
N ILE A 90 0.57 4.19 11.77
CA ILE A 90 -0.01 3.71 10.52
C ILE A 90 1.13 3.22 9.63
N LEU A 91 0.94 2.05 9.03
CA LEU A 91 1.83 1.52 8.00
C LEU A 91 1.02 1.25 6.73
N ILE A 92 1.44 1.85 5.60
CA ILE A 92 0.97 1.46 4.27
C ILE A 92 2.08 0.73 3.54
N ASN A 93 1.92 -0.57 3.37
CA ASN A 93 2.77 -1.39 2.53
C ASN A 93 2.27 -1.32 1.08
N ASN A 94 2.81 -0.35 0.32
CA ASN A 94 2.41 -0.13 -1.07
C ASN A 94 3.52 -0.48 -2.09
N ALA A 95 4.77 -0.56 -1.67
CA ALA A 95 5.85 -0.93 -2.58
C ALA A 95 5.56 -2.27 -3.27
N GLY A 96 5.71 -2.29 -4.58
CA GLY A 96 5.43 -3.46 -5.40
C GLY A 96 5.93 -3.28 -6.82
N THR A 97 5.88 -4.35 -7.59
CA THR A 97 6.23 -4.42 -9.01
C THR A 97 5.23 -5.32 -9.74
N GLY A 98 5.47 -5.61 -11.01
CA GLY A 98 4.62 -6.53 -11.77
C GLY A 98 5.34 -6.93 -13.07
N ALA A 99 5.74 -8.20 -13.15
CA ALA A 99 6.24 -8.78 -14.39
C ALA A 99 5.07 -9.27 -15.26
N VAL A 100 5.14 -8.97 -16.55
CA VAL A 100 4.15 -9.41 -17.55
C VAL A 100 4.84 -10.27 -18.58
N ALA A 101 4.60 -11.57 -18.54
CA ALA A 101 5.03 -12.55 -19.54
C ALA A 101 4.17 -13.81 -19.43
N PRO A 102 4.02 -14.62 -20.50
CA PRO A 102 3.37 -15.93 -20.42
C PRO A 102 3.99 -16.80 -19.34
N ALA A 103 3.17 -17.57 -18.61
CA ALA A 103 3.64 -18.35 -17.46
C ALA A 103 4.73 -19.35 -17.82
N GLU A 104 4.68 -19.94 -19.01
CA GLU A 104 5.67 -20.86 -19.56
C GLU A 104 7.02 -20.21 -19.92
N GLU A 105 7.06 -18.87 -20.00
CA GLU A 105 8.27 -18.08 -20.31
C GLU A 105 8.87 -17.41 -19.08
N ILE A 106 8.15 -17.38 -17.95
CA ILE A 106 8.64 -16.81 -16.70
C ILE A 106 9.78 -17.66 -16.15
N THR A 107 10.93 -17.04 -15.89
CA THR A 107 12.04 -17.70 -15.23
C THR A 107 11.84 -17.77 -13.72
N ASP A 108 12.51 -18.73 -13.05
CA ASP A 108 12.49 -18.83 -11.58
C ASP A 108 12.96 -17.52 -10.93
N GLU A 109 14.01 -16.88 -11.49
CA GLU A 109 14.53 -15.59 -11.01
C GLU A 109 13.48 -14.47 -11.08
N GLN A 110 12.72 -14.39 -12.16
CA GLN A 110 11.63 -13.40 -12.29
C GLN A 110 10.52 -13.66 -11.27
N PHE A 111 10.16 -14.92 -11.08
CA PHE A 111 9.16 -15.32 -10.09
C PHE A 111 9.63 -14.99 -8.67
N GLU A 112 10.86 -15.36 -8.32
CA GLU A 112 11.46 -15.09 -7.02
C GLU A 112 11.58 -13.60 -6.74
N ASN A 113 12.01 -12.79 -7.73
CA ASN A 113 12.11 -11.35 -7.58
C ASN A 113 10.75 -10.70 -7.28
N GLU A 114 9.67 -11.12 -7.97
CA GLU A 114 8.31 -10.66 -7.69
C GLU A 114 7.90 -10.98 -6.25
N MET A 115 8.14 -12.23 -5.82
CA MET A 115 7.84 -12.66 -4.45
C MET A 115 8.66 -11.89 -3.40
N GLN A 116 9.95 -11.61 -3.69
CA GLN A 116 10.83 -10.87 -2.77
C GLN A 116 10.37 -9.44 -2.54
N ILE A 117 9.87 -8.78 -3.58
CA ILE A 117 9.41 -7.39 -3.48
C ILE A 117 7.99 -7.36 -2.88
N ASP A 118 7.03 -8.02 -3.51
CA ASP A 118 5.62 -7.80 -3.26
C ASP A 118 5.11 -8.52 -2.01
N LEU A 119 5.64 -9.72 -1.70
CA LEU A 119 5.21 -10.48 -0.53
C LEU A 119 6.21 -10.40 0.62
N PHE A 120 7.46 -10.79 0.41
CA PHE A 120 8.45 -10.82 1.49
C PHE A 120 8.82 -9.42 1.97
N GLY A 121 8.92 -8.43 1.06
CA GLY A 121 9.14 -7.04 1.42
C GLY A 121 8.01 -6.48 2.28
N THR A 122 6.75 -6.73 1.91
CA THR A 122 5.57 -6.39 2.71
C THR A 122 5.66 -6.99 4.12
N PHE A 123 6.01 -8.27 4.24
CA PHE A 123 6.18 -8.92 5.55
C PHE A 123 7.34 -8.35 6.35
N ARG A 124 8.51 -8.09 5.74
CA ARG A 124 9.69 -7.54 6.43
C ARG A 124 9.37 -6.20 7.08
N VAL A 125 8.76 -5.29 6.33
CA VAL A 125 8.38 -3.96 6.86
C VAL A 125 7.33 -4.08 7.94
N ALA A 126 6.26 -4.86 7.72
CA ALA A 126 5.22 -5.09 8.72
C ALA A 126 5.79 -5.65 10.03
N ARG A 127 6.66 -6.65 9.95
CA ARG A 127 7.33 -7.27 11.11
C ARG A 127 8.17 -6.27 11.88
N ALA A 128 9.03 -5.49 11.21
CA ALA A 128 9.92 -4.53 11.86
C ALA A 128 9.11 -3.41 12.54
N VAL A 129 8.09 -2.88 11.89
CA VAL A 129 7.21 -1.84 12.44
C VAL A 129 6.41 -2.38 13.63
N ALA A 130 5.80 -3.56 13.48
CA ALA A 130 5.04 -4.17 14.58
C ALA A 130 5.91 -4.41 15.80
N ALA A 131 7.09 -4.99 15.62
CA ALA A 131 7.97 -5.34 16.74
C ALA A 131 8.54 -4.11 17.47
N LYS A 132 8.95 -3.07 16.73
CA LYS A 132 9.63 -1.91 17.31
C LYS A 132 8.70 -0.78 17.74
N ALA A 133 7.54 -0.65 17.12
CA ALA A 133 6.63 0.47 17.36
C ALA A 133 5.25 0.02 17.87
N MET A 134 4.51 -0.79 17.12
CA MET A 134 3.08 -0.98 17.36
C MET A 134 2.77 -1.92 18.53
N ILE A 135 3.50 -3.03 18.68
CA ILE A 135 3.32 -3.98 19.82
C ILE A 135 3.65 -3.30 21.15
N PRO A 136 4.80 -2.60 21.30
CA PRO A 136 5.08 -1.85 22.52
C PRO A 136 4.08 -0.74 22.84
N ALA A 137 3.50 -0.11 21.79
CA ALA A 137 2.50 0.95 21.95
C ALA A 137 1.07 0.42 22.24
N GLY A 138 0.79 -0.87 22.00
CA GLY A 138 -0.56 -1.43 22.09
C GLY A 138 -1.52 -0.84 21.06
N TYR A 139 -1.02 -0.35 19.93
CA TYR A 139 -1.78 0.30 18.86
C TYR A 139 -1.08 0.20 17.52
N GLY A 140 -1.83 -0.01 16.46
CA GLY A 140 -1.33 0.06 15.09
C GLY A 140 -2.42 -0.13 14.03
N ARG A 141 -2.19 0.47 12.86
CA ARG A 141 -3.01 0.34 11.66
C ARG A 141 -2.11 -0.06 10.50
N ILE A 142 -2.19 -1.30 10.06
CA ILE A 142 -1.41 -1.81 8.91
C ILE A 142 -2.36 -2.00 7.73
N ILE A 143 -2.04 -1.34 6.63
CA ILE A 143 -2.77 -1.39 5.37
C ILE A 143 -1.82 -1.94 4.31
N ASN A 144 -2.03 -3.17 3.89
CA ASN A 144 -1.28 -3.79 2.81
C ASN A 144 -1.97 -3.52 1.48
N ILE A 145 -1.21 -3.16 0.46
CA ILE A 145 -1.76 -2.96 -0.89
C ILE A 145 -1.51 -4.22 -1.70
N ALA A 146 -2.60 -5.01 -1.84
CA ALA A 146 -2.62 -6.14 -2.75
C ALA A 146 -3.03 -5.70 -4.16
N SER A 147 -3.99 -6.36 -4.74
CA SER A 147 -4.59 -6.08 -6.06
C SER A 147 -5.90 -6.87 -6.17
N MET A 148 -6.81 -6.44 -7.05
CA MET A 148 -7.89 -7.30 -7.50
C MET A 148 -7.37 -8.65 -8.01
N TYR A 149 -6.16 -8.69 -8.56
CA TYR A 149 -5.48 -9.91 -9.02
C TYR A 149 -4.95 -10.82 -7.89
N GLY A 150 -5.01 -10.37 -6.65
CA GLY A 150 -4.90 -11.25 -5.49
C GLY A 150 -6.19 -11.98 -5.13
N LEU A 151 -7.31 -11.63 -5.77
CA LEU A 151 -8.64 -12.19 -5.52
C LEU A 151 -9.17 -13.03 -6.69
N VAL A 152 -8.85 -12.63 -7.93
CA VAL A 152 -9.33 -13.27 -9.16
C VAL A 152 -8.22 -13.39 -10.19
N GLY A 153 -8.37 -14.33 -11.13
CA GLY A 153 -7.51 -14.42 -12.31
C GLY A 153 -7.90 -13.39 -13.38
N ASN A 154 -7.03 -13.20 -14.38
CA ASN A 154 -7.33 -12.38 -15.54
C ASN A 154 -6.92 -13.09 -16.85
N LYS A 155 -7.51 -12.65 -17.98
CA LYS A 155 -7.22 -13.20 -19.32
C LYS A 155 -6.41 -12.25 -20.21
N ILE A 156 -6.07 -11.05 -19.73
CA ILE A 156 -5.57 -9.97 -20.58
C ILE A 156 -4.07 -9.81 -20.45
N ALA A 157 -3.58 -9.78 -19.23
CA ALA A 157 -2.17 -9.61 -18.93
C ALA A 157 -1.64 -10.86 -18.23
N PRO A 158 -0.77 -11.65 -18.87
CA PRO A 158 -0.15 -12.79 -18.24
C PRO A 158 0.82 -12.31 -17.17
N CYS A 159 0.47 -12.47 -15.90
CA CYS A 159 1.26 -12.02 -14.75
C CYS A 159 1.08 -12.97 -13.55
N SER A 160 1.27 -14.25 -13.77
CA SER A 160 1.07 -15.28 -12.73
C SER A 160 1.91 -15.07 -11.46
N PRO A 161 3.19 -14.60 -11.49
CA PRO A 161 3.94 -14.28 -10.27
C PRO A 161 3.25 -13.18 -9.44
N TYR A 162 2.73 -12.14 -10.11
CA TYR A 162 2.00 -11.06 -9.45
C TYR A 162 0.71 -11.54 -8.77
N HIS A 163 -0.07 -12.42 -9.44
CA HIS A 163 -1.24 -13.06 -8.83
C HIS A 163 -0.85 -13.85 -7.57
N ALA A 164 0.24 -14.62 -7.64
CA ALA A 164 0.73 -15.40 -6.51
C ALA A 164 1.16 -14.49 -5.34
N ALA A 165 1.95 -13.45 -5.62
CA ALA A 165 2.42 -12.51 -4.61
C ALA A 165 1.27 -11.74 -3.97
N LYS A 166 0.34 -11.17 -4.77
CA LYS A 166 -0.79 -10.40 -4.25
C LYS A 166 -1.85 -11.26 -3.57
N GLY A 167 -2.06 -12.50 -4.03
CA GLY A 167 -2.83 -13.51 -3.30
C GLY A 167 -2.19 -13.87 -1.96
N GLY A 168 -0.86 -13.99 -1.95
CA GLY A 168 -0.07 -14.17 -0.74
C GLY A 168 -0.24 -13.02 0.25
N VAL A 169 -0.23 -11.76 -0.21
CA VAL A 169 -0.48 -10.56 0.62
C VAL A 169 -1.88 -10.58 1.24
N VAL A 170 -2.90 -10.98 0.48
CA VAL A 170 -4.27 -11.11 1.00
C VAL A 170 -4.32 -12.11 2.16
N ASN A 171 -3.70 -13.28 2.01
CA ASN A 171 -3.72 -14.29 3.08
C ASN A 171 -2.75 -13.97 4.22
N LEU A 172 -1.59 -13.37 3.94
CA LEU A 172 -0.66 -12.85 4.95
C LEU A 172 -1.37 -11.84 5.87
N THR A 173 -2.19 -10.95 5.29
CA THR A 173 -3.00 -9.99 6.05
C THR A 173 -3.89 -10.67 7.09
N ARG A 174 -4.55 -11.76 6.73
CA ARG A 174 -5.40 -12.52 7.67
C ARG A 174 -4.58 -13.16 8.79
N GLY A 175 -3.42 -13.75 8.45
CA GLY A 175 -2.50 -14.31 9.44
C GLY A 175 -2.03 -13.28 10.45
N LEU A 176 -1.51 -12.14 9.96
CA LEU A 176 -1.02 -11.05 10.83
C LEU A 176 -2.14 -10.42 11.66
N ALA A 177 -3.34 -10.27 11.11
CA ALA A 177 -4.51 -9.79 11.85
C ALA A 177 -4.86 -10.70 13.03
N ALA A 178 -4.84 -12.02 12.81
CA ALA A 178 -5.09 -13.02 13.86
C ALA A 178 -4.01 -13.02 14.94
N GLU A 179 -2.73 -12.86 14.55
CA GLU A 179 -1.61 -12.88 15.49
C GLU A 179 -1.52 -11.60 16.33
N TRP A 180 -1.75 -10.43 15.69
CA TRP A 180 -1.45 -9.13 16.29
C TRP A 180 -2.68 -8.39 16.83
N GLY A 181 -3.89 -8.88 16.57
CA GLY A 181 -5.12 -8.30 17.11
C GLY A 181 -5.12 -8.13 18.63
N LYS A 182 -4.54 -9.08 19.37
CA LYS A 182 -4.37 -9.03 20.82
C LYS A 182 -3.51 -7.86 21.32
N TYR A 183 -2.73 -7.24 20.44
CA TYR A 183 -1.92 -6.05 20.72
C TYR A 183 -2.58 -4.74 20.29
N GLY A 184 -3.87 -4.76 19.93
CA GLY A 184 -4.56 -3.56 19.46
C GLY A 184 -4.19 -3.12 18.04
N ILE A 185 -3.55 -4.02 17.27
CA ILE A 185 -3.14 -3.76 15.89
C ILE A 185 -4.19 -4.32 14.94
N THR A 186 -4.68 -3.51 14.01
CA THR A 186 -5.49 -3.99 12.90
C THR A 186 -4.62 -4.15 11.66
N VAL A 187 -4.82 -5.23 10.91
CA VAL A 187 -4.12 -5.48 9.65
C VAL A 187 -5.16 -5.76 8.58
N ASN A 188 -5.22 -4.90 7.56
CA ASN A 188 -6.19 -4.99 6.48
C ASN A 188 -5.47 -4.89 5.13
N THR A 189 -6.11 -5.34 4.07
CA THR A 189 -5.58 -5.15 2.73
C THR A 189 -6.59 -4.45 1.83
N VAL A 190 -6.12 -3.51 1.04
CA VAL A 190 -6.82 -2.91 -0.08
C VAL A 190 -6.44 -3.67 -1.33
N CYS A 191 -7.41 -3.96 -2.18
CA CYS A 191 -7.24 -4.64 -3.45
C CYS A 191 -7.66 -3.68 -4.58
N PRO A 192 -6.77 -2.76 -5.02
CA PRO A 192 -7.11 -1.83 -6.08
C PRO A 192 -7.36 -2.55 -7.41
N GLY A 193 -8.31 -2.04 -8.18
CA GLY A 193 -8.48 -2.35 -9.60
C GLY A 193 -7.49 -1.56 -10.47
N TYR A 194 -7.93 -1.22 -11.66
CA TYR A 194 -7.17 -0.34 -12.54
C TYR A 194 -7.29 1.10 -12.06
N PHE A 195 -6.18 1.70 -11.69
CA PHE A 195 -6.08 3.09 -11.26
C PHE A 195 -5.14 3.88 -12.17
N TYR A 196 -5.52 5.12 -12.44
CA TYR A 196 -4.67 6.04 -13.16
C TYR A 196 -3.43 6.40 -12.34
N THR A 197 -2.28 6.15 -12.94
CA THR A 197 -0.95 6.56 -12.44
C THR A 197 -0.10 6.94 -13.65
N PRO A 198 1.00 7.68 -13.47
CA PRO A 198 1.93 7.94 -14.59
C PRO A 198 2.40 6.66 -15.29
N LEU A 199 2.50 5.54 -14.56
CA LEU A 199 2.94 4.25 -15.13
C LEU A 199 1.84 3.59 -15.98
N THR A 200 0.57 3.74 -15.62
CA THR A 200 -0.56 3.08 -16.26
C THR A 200 -1.27 3.96 -17.29
N ALA A 201 -0.95 5.25 -17.34
CA ALA A 201 -1.65 6.26 -18.12
C ALA A 201 -1.78 5.90 -19.61
N GLU A 202 -0.70 5.46 -20.26
CA GLU A 202 -0.70 5.08 -21.66
C GLU A 202 -1.66 3.91 -21.94
N THR A 203 -1.58 2.86 -21.12
CA THR A 203 -2.43 1.68 -21.25
C THR A 203 -3.90 2.03 -21.01
N LEU A 204 -4.19 2.75 -19.91
CA LEU A 204 -5.56 3.06 -19.50
C LEU A 204 -6.27 4.03 -20.45
N ASN A 205 -5.53 4.91 -21.12
CA ASN A 205 -6.08 5.84 -22.10
C ASN A 205 -6.21 5.25 -23.54
N SER A 206 -5.75 4.03 -23.76
CA SER A 206 -5.88 3.37 -25.07
C SER A 206 -7.34 2.99 -25.35
N ASP A 207 -7.75 3.07 -26.61
CA ASP A 207 -9.09 2.64 -27.07
C ASP A 207 -9.36 1.18 -26.67
N TYR A 208 -8.34 0.33 -26.77
CA TYR A 208 -8.42 -1.08 -26.36
C TYR A 208 -8.84 -1.22 -24.90
N PHE A 209 -8.19 -0.46 -23.99
CA PHE A 209 -8.52 -0.53 -22.59
C PHE A 209 -9.90 0.06 -22.28
N GLN A 210 -10.26 1.17 -22.93
CA GLN A 210 -11.58 1.81 -22.74
C GLN A 210 -12.72 0.86 -23.14
N ASP A 211 -12.58 0.14 -24.26
CA ASP A 211 -13.54 -0.87 -24.68
C ASP A 211 -13.55 -2.09 -23.75
N HIS A 212 -12.37 -2.45 -23.20
CA HIS A 212 -12.27 -3.51 -22.22
C HIS A 212 -12.98 -3.13 -20.91
N ALA A 213 -12.72 -1.92 -20.39
CA ALA A 213 -13.33 -1.43 -19.16
C ALA A 213 -14.87 -1.49 -19.20
N LYS A 214 -15.47 -1.07 -20.32
CA LYS A 214 -16.93 -1.14 -20.53
C LYS A 214 -17.49 -2.58 -20.49
N ARG A 215 -16.67 -3.57 -20.79
CA ARG A 215 -17.11 -4.98 -20.84
C ARG A 215 -16.95 -5.73 -19.53
N VAL A 216 -15.96 -5.34 -18.72
CA VAL A 216 -15.57 -6.14 -17.54
C VAL A 216 -15.63 -5.39 -16.21
N ILE A 217 -15.70 -4.06 -16.24
CA ILE A 217 -15.80 -3.25 -15.02
C ILE A 217 -17.24 -2.73 -14.92
N PRO A 218 -18.02 -3.07 -13.88
CA PRO A 218 -19.38 -2.57 -13.73
C PRO A 218 -19.52 -1.04 -13.76
N LEU A 219 -18.53 -0.28 -13.27
CA LEU A 219 -18.50 1.17 -13.39
C LEU A 219 -17.98 1.69 -14.76
N GLU A 220 -17.63 0.79 -15.68
CA GLU A 220 -17.22 1.07 -17.07
C GLU A 220 -16.01 2.01 -17.20
N ARG A 221 -15.19 2.14 -16.16
CA ARG A 221 -14.01 3.01 -16.13
C ARG A 221 -12.94 2.50 -15.16
N TYR A 222 -11.76 3.07 -15.23
CA TYR A 222 -10.73 2.93 -14.18
C TYR A 222 -10.98 3.91 -13.02
N GLY A 223 -10.28 3.70 -11.90
CA GLY A 223 -10.28 4.59 -10.74
C GLY A 223 -9.41 5.83 -10.99
N ASN A 224 -9.94 6.99 -10.64
CA ASN A 224 -9.24 8.26 -10.72
C ASN A 224 -8.37 8.53 -9.49
N GLU A 225 -7.53 9.53 -9.59
CA GLU A 225 -6.80 10.09 -8.43
C GLU A 225 -7.79 10.52 -7.35
N GLY A 226 -7.48 10.20 -6.08
CA GLY A 226 -8.34 10.48 -4.93
C GLY A 226 -9.39 9.42 -4.60
N GLU A 227 -9.70 8.48 -5.50
CA GLU A 227 -10.73 7.45 -5.22
C GLU A 227 -10.26 6.34 -4.26
N LEU A 228 -8.98 6.33 -3.85
CA LEU A 228 -8.46 5.52 -2.73
C LEU A 228 -8.44 6.27 -1.39
N ASP A 229 -8.66 7.59 -1.37
CA ASP A 229 -8.48 8.41 -0.19
C ASP A 229 -9.38 7.99 0.96
N THR A 230 -10.69 7.86 0.69
CA THR A 230 -11.66 7.47 1.72
C THR A 230 -11.40 6.09 2.28
N THR A 231 -10.98 5.13 1.44
CA THR A 231 -10.61 3.78 1.89
C THR A 231 -9.36 3.81 2.75
N THR A 232 -8.36 4.60 2.36
CA THR A 232 -7.13 4.80 3.12
C THR A 232 -7.43 5.39 4.49
N LEU A 233 -8.18 6.48 4.54
CA LEU A 233 -8.57 7.15 5.79
C LEU A 233 -9.45 6.25 6.68
N PHE A 234 -10.39 5.52 6.09
CA PHE A 234 -11.22 4.57 6.82
C PHE A 234 -10.39 3.52 7.54
N LEU A 235 -9.46 2.85 6.85
CA LEU A 235 -8.63 1.80 7.46
C LEU A 235 -7.56 2.36 8.40
N ALA A 236 -7.09 3.58 8.19
CA ALA A 236 -6.12 4.28 9.05
C ALA A 236 -6.75 4.85 10.33
N SER A 237 -8.06 5.13 10.30
CA SER A 237 -8.75 5.79 11.41
C SER A 237 -8.74 4.97 12.70
N PRO A 238 -8.53 5.62 13.86
CA PRO A 238 -8.77 5.01 15.16
C PRO A 238 -10.20 4.49 15.34
N ALA A 239 -11.18 5.10 14.64
CA ALA A 239 -12.58 4.70 14.69
C ALA A 239 -12.85 3.33 14.06
N SER A 240 -11.97 2.85 13.18
CA SER A 240 -12.08 1.54 12.53
C SER A 240 -11.43 0.40 13.34
N SER A 241 -11.34 0.53 14.66
CA SER A 241 -10.63 -0.40 15.56
C SER A 241 -11.19 -1.82 15.60
N TYR A 242 -12.39 -2.06 15.06
CA TYR A 242 -12.98 -3.40 14.99
C TYR A 242 -12.97 -4.00 13.58
N VAL A 243 -12.22 -3.36 12.64
CA VAL A 243 -12.05 -3.82 11.26
C VAL A 243 -10.63 -4.37 11.11
N THR A 244 -10.50 -5.70 11.03
CA THR A 244 -9.20 -6.36 10.85
C THR A 244 -9.34 -7.65 10.04
N GLY A 245 -8.30 -8.01 9.27
CA GLY A 245 -8.27 -9.20 8.42
C GLY A 245 -9.08 -9.09 7.12
N VAL A 246 -9.61 -7.91 6.79
CA VAL A 246 -10.42 -7.71 5.59
C VAL A 246 -9.56 -7.57 4.34
N ALA A 247 -10.04 -8.13 3.22
CA ALA A 247 -9.59 -7.80 1.88
C ALA A 247 -10.68 -6.94 1.24
N LEU A 248 -10.36 -5.65 1.00
CA LEU A 248 -11.31 -4.66 0.51
C LEU A 248 -11.02 -4.32 -0.96
N PRO A 249 -11.80 -4.82 -1.93
CA PRO A 249 -11.70 -4.40 -3.31
C PRO A 249 -12.09 -2.93 -3.48
N VAL A 250 -11.29 -2.19 -4.25
CA VAL A 250 -11.60 -0.84 -4.74
C VAL A 250 -11.31 -0.87 -6.23
N ASP A 251 -12.24 -1.43 -7.00
CA ASP A 251 -11.98 -1.93 -8.34
C ASP A 251 -13.11 -1.65 -9.35
N GLY A 252 -14.05 -0.77 -8.98
CA GLY A 252 -15.21 -0.45 -9.81
C GLY A 252 -16.18 -1.62 -10.02
N GLY A 253 -16.09 -2.66 -9.16
CA GLY A 253 -16.90 -3.86 -9.23
C GLY A 253 -16.29 -5.00 -10.06
N TYR A 254 -15.04 -4.86 -10.53
CA TYR A 254 -14.38 -5.88 -11.35
C TYR A 254 -14.45 -7.28 -10.75
N THR A 255 -14.25 -7.41 -9.43
CA THR A 255 -14.25 -8.71 -8.74
C THR A 255 -15.62 -9.21 -8.32
N CYS A 256 -16.70 -8.48 -8.57
CA CYS A 256 -18.05 -8.91 -8.19
C CYS A 256 -18.83 -9.63 -9.32
N VAL A 257 -18.29 -9.70 -10.52
CA VAL A 257 -18.90 -10.31 -11.72
C VAL A 257 -18.06 -11.44 -12.29
#